data_2dae4f22a9191256b2370fee859e6369
#
_entry.id   2dae4f22a9191256b2370fee859e6369
#
_cell.length_a   1.000
_cell.length_b   1.000
_cell.length_c   1.000
_cell.angle_alpha   90.00
_cell.angle_beta   90.00
_cell.angle_gamma   90.00
#
_symmetry.space_group_name_H-M   'P 1'
#
loop_
_entity.id
_entity.type
_entity.pdbx_description
1 polymer ?
#
loop_
_entity_poly.entity_id
_entity_poly.type
_entity_poly.pdbx_seq_one_letter_code
_entity_poly.pdbx_strand_id
1 'polypeptide(L)'
;VLSHADRLGAAGLLRTLPEAAFPFADLATGAAFTVRVPASPLGALRAGARPPGAGAWEAARGVAGLLLAGRGATVAEAVPGRGAMWRAFWEPMATAVLNMPPEAGSAALLRGALLRSFLRGAAACRPVLAPEGLGEALVEPAVRALLDGGAELRLRAPVAGLALEGGRLAALLGPEGRVALGPRDAVVLALPAPALAPLLGRPAPAAGPSILNAHFRVAPALAEAAPPLLGLLGGAAQWLFRRGDVLSVTVSAAESSPVAGLPREAALDRLWSEAARALRLGDARPLAARLLRERGATPDQSPEGARARPPARPGPANLVLAGDGVRGPLPATLEAAVLSGRRAARLALGR
;
A
#
# COMPACT_ATOMS: atom_id res chain seq x y z
N VAL A 1 -11.51 1.30 4.10
CA VAL A 1 -11.30 2.63 3.48
C VAL A 1 -12.62 3.20 2.98
N LEU A 2 -13.38 2.49 2.12
CA LEU A 2 -14.63 3.03 1.53
C LEU A 2 -15.64 3.49 2.60
N SER A 3 -15.92 2.65 3.61
CA SER A 3 -16.82 3.05 4.71
C SER A 3 -16.26 4.18 5.59
N HIS A 4 -15.00 4.52 5.47
CA HIS A 4 -14.41 5.70 6.12
C HIS A 4 -14.68 6.95 5.27
N ALA A 5 -14.42 6.87 3.97
CA ALA A 5 -14.74 7.94 3.03
C ALA A 5 -16.25 8.30 3.05
N ASP A 6 -17.11 7.28 3.13
CA ASP A 6 -18.57 7.47 3.24
C ASP A 6 -18.97 8.28 4.48
N ARG A 7 -18.39 7.93 5.66
CA ARG A 7 -18.62 8.69 6.91
C ARG A 7 -18.14 10.14 6.87
N LEU A 8 -17.15 10.42 6.02
CA LEU A 8 -16.61 11.78 5.83
C LEU A 8 -17.36 12.55 4.72
N GLY A 9 -18.41 11.96 4.12
CA GLY A 9 -19.09 12.55 2.97
C GLY A 9 -18.22 12.59 1.70
N ALA A 10 -17.14 11.81 1.66
CA ALA A 10 -16.13 11.83 0.60
C ALA A 10 -16.25 10.67 -0.39
N ALA A 11 -17.30 9.85 -0.31
CA ALA A 11 -17.47 8.69 -1.19
C ALA A 11 -17.50 9.08 -2.68
N GLY A 12 -18.08 10.24 -3.02
CA GLY A 12 -18.15 10.78 -4.38
C GLY A 12 -16.79 11.20 -4.96
N LEU A 13 -15.77 11.39 -4.12
CA LEU A 13 -14.39 11.70 -4.54
C LEU A 13 -13.59 10.45 -4.94
N LEU A 14 -14.16 9.27 -4.72
CA LEU A 14 -13.60 7.99 -5.08
C LEU A 14 -14.40 7.35 -6.21
N ARG A 15 -13.71 6.94 -7.27
CA ARG A 15 -14.32 6.26 -8.42
C ARG A 15 -14.05 4.76 -8.32
N THR A 16 -15.08 3.97 -8.04
CA THR A 16 -15.01 2.51 -8.12
C THR A 16 -15.23 2.07 -9.56
N LEU A 17 -14.30 1.29 -10.12
CA LEU A 17 -14.47 0.75 -11.47
C LEU A 17 -15.60 -0.30 -11.50
N PRO A 18 -16.31 -0.45 -12.63
CA PRO A 18 -17.49 -1.32 -12.72
C PRO A 18 -17.14 -2.80 -12.52
N GLU A 19 -15.95 -3.21 -12.94
CA GLU A 19 -15.49 -4.58 -12.90
C GLU A 19 -14.21 -4.74 -12.08
N ALA A 20 -14.01 -5.93 -11.51
CA ALA A 20 -12.74 -6.36 -10.93
C ALA A 20 -11.84 -6.92 -12.06
N ALA A 21 -11.50 -6.06 -13.00
CA ALA A 21 -10.72 -6.36 -14.19
C ALA A 21 -9.39 -5.61 -14.14
N PHE A 22 -8.31 -6.36 -14.34
CA PHE A 22 -6.94 -5.85 -14.28
C PHE A 22 -6.25 -6.12 -15.62
N PRO A 23 -6.11 -5.11 -16.48
CA PRO A 23 -5.33 -5.23 -17.70
C PRO A 23 -3.84 -5.30 -17.38
N PHE A 24 -3.11 -6.15 -18.09
CA PHE A 24 -1.67 -6.33 -18.00
C PHE A 24 -1.01 -6.22 -19.37
N ALA A 25 0.20 -5.66 -19.38
CA ALA A 25 1.13 -5.72 -20.49
C ALA A 25 2.40 -6.47 -20.05
N ASP A 26 2.74 -7.54 -20.73
CA ASP A 26 3.98 -8.27 -20.52
C ASP A 26 5.06 -7.68 -21.46
N LEU A 27 6.01 -6.98 -20.86
CA LEU A 27 7.09 -6.31 -21.58
C LEU A 27 8.12 -7.29 -22.16
N ALA A 28 8.21 -8.50 -21.65
CA ALA A 28 9.13 -9.50 -22.15
C ALA A 28 8.61 -10.16 -23.44
N THR A 29 7.29 -10.42 -23.50
CA THR A 29 6.66 -11.12 -24.62
C THR A 29 5.89 -10.20 -25.58
N GLY A 30 5.60 -8.95 -25.17
CA GLY A 30 4.74 -8.03 -25.89
C GLY A 30 3.24 -8.37 -25.80
N ALA A 31 2.88 -9.41 -25.01
CA ALA A 31 1.49 -9.83 -24.85
C ALA A 31 0.70 -8.86 -23.95
N ALA A 32 -0.57 -8.69 -24.26
CA ALA A 32 -1.53 -7.97 -23.43
C ALA A 32 -2.69 -8.90 -23.08
N PHE A 33 -3.12 -8.87 -21.82
CA PHE A 33 -4.24 -9.69 -21.36
C PHE A 33 -4.95 -9.01 -20.18
N THR A 34 -6.13 -9.49 -19.82
CA THR A 34 -6.88 -8.97 -18.68
C THR A 34 -7.23 -10.12 -17.73
N VAL A 35 -6.84 -9.99 -16.46
CA VAL A 35 -7.28 -10.88 -15.40
C VAL A 35 -8.58 -10.34 -14.82
N ARG A 36 -9.64 -11.15 -14.85
CA ARG A 36 -10.93 -10.82 -14.24
C ARG A 36 -11.13 -11.67 -12.98
N VAL A 37 -11.28 -10.98 -11.85
CA VAL A 37 -11.58 -11.69 -10.59
C VAL A 37 -13.02 -12.18 -10.64
N PRO A 38 -13.27 -13.49 -10.44
CA PRO A 38 -14.62 -14.04 -10.48
C PRO A 38 -15.45 -13.66 -9.26
N ALA A 39 -16.77 -13.77 -9.38
CA ALA A 39 -17.69 -13.46 -8.29
C ALA A 39 -17.49 -14.36 -7.06
N SER A 40 -17.01 -15.58 -7.26
CA SER A 40 -16.69 -16.52 -6.18
C SER A 40 -15.28 -17.11 -6.36
N PRO A 41 -14.62 -17.55 -5.28
CA PRO A 41 -13.28 -18.16 -5.35
C PRO A 41 -13.22 -19.38 -6.27
N LEU A 42 -14.28 -20.18 -6.35
CA LEU A 42 -14.37 -21.34 -7.25
C LEU A 42 -14.32 -20.94 -8.73
N GLY A 43 -14.78 -19.75 -9.06
CA GLY A 43 -14.66 -19.21 -10.41
C GLY A 43 -13.21 -19.02 -10.88
N ALA A 44 -12.24 -18.96 -9.97
CA ALA A 44 -10.81 -18.87 -10.30
C ALA A 44 -10.29 -20.16 -11.02
N LEU A 45 -11.03 -21.25 -10.95
CA LEU A 45 -10.75 -22.47 -11.72
C LEU A 45 -11.05 -22.32 -13.21
N ARG A 46 -11.82 -21.30 -13.63
CA ARG A 46 -12.11 -21.01 -15.05
C ARG A 46 -10.88 -20.39 -15.74
N ALA A 47 -10.62 -20.77 -16.97
CA ALA A 47 -9.43 -20.33 -17.72
C ALA A 47 -9.33 -18.79 -17.82
N GLY A 48 -10.43 -18.10 -18.11
CA GLY A 48 -10.45 -16.64 -18.26
C GLY A 48 -10.26 -15.83 -16.96
N ALA A 49 -10.22 -16.48 -15.80
CA ALA A 49 -9.95 -15.85 -14.51
C ALA A 49 -8.47 -15.92 -14.10
N ARG A 50 -7.63 -16.52 -14.91
CA ARG A 50 -6.19 -16.72 -14.65
C ARG A 50 -5.34 -16.07 -15.76
N PRO A 51 -4.09 -15.74 -15.46
CA PRO A 51 -3.13 -15.34 -16.49
C PRO A 51 -2.97 -16.39 -17.58
N PRO A 52 -2.64 -16.01 -18.82
CA PRO A 52 -2.37 -16.96 -19.89
C PRO A 52 -1.29 -17.98 -19.50
N GLY A 53 -1.54 -19.26 -19.83
CA GLY A 53 -0.64 -20.35 -19.51
C GLY A 53 -0.69 -20.84 -18.05
N ALA A 54 -1.43 -20.18 -17.17
CA ALA A 54 -1.56 -20.59 -15.76
C ALA A 54 -2.59 -21.72 -15.59
N GLY A 55 -2.15 -22.85 -15.03
CA GLY A 55 -3.00 -24.00 -14.72
C GLY A 55 -3.91 -23.77 -13.51
N ALA A 56 -5.10 -24.43 -13.51
CA ALA A 56 -6.00 -24.38 -12.35
C ALA A 56 -5.35 -24.99 -11.10
N TRP A 57 -4.62 -26.07 -11.30
CA TRP A 57 -3.89 -26.74 -10.21
C TRP A 57 -2.77 -25.88 -9.63
N GLU A 58 -2.03 -25.15 -10.49
CA GLU A 58 -1.00 -24.21 -10.05
C GLU A 58 -1.61 -23.08 -9.18
N ALA A 59 -2.75 -22.52 -9.62
CA ALA A 59 -3.49 -21.52 -8.85
C ALA A 59 -3.97 -22.06 -7.51
N ALA A 60 -4.60 -23.26 -7.49
CA ALA A 60 -5.11 -23.88 -6.27
C ALA A 60 -3.99 -24.20 -5.27
N ARG A 61 -2.87 -24.75 -5.74
CA ARG A 61 -1.70 -25.03 -4.89
C ARG A 61 -1.08 -23.76 -4.31
N GLY A 62 -1.01 -22.68 -5.09
CA GLY A 62 -0.49 -21.40 -4.62
C GLY A 62 -1.37 -20.81 -3.51
N VAL A 63 -2.70 -20.82 -3.69
CA VAL A 63 -3.63 -20.37 -2.65
C VAL A 63 -3.53 -21.26 -1.41
N ALA A 64 -3.55 -22.59 -1.55
CA ALA A 64 -3.44 -23.52 -0.44
C ALA A 64 -2.11 -23.34 0.32
N GLY A 65 -1.00 -23.23 -0.39
CA GLY A 65 0.32 -22.99 0.20
C GLY A 65 0.34 -21.70 1.03
N LEU A 66 -0.21 -20.59 0.50
CA LEU A 66 -0.28 -19.34 1.23
C LEU A 66 -1.22 -19.43 2.46
N LEU A 67 -2.36 -20.12 2.35
CA LEU A 67 -3.31 -20.30 3.46
C LEU A 67 -2.72 -21.13 4.61
N LEU A 68 -1.94 -22.16 4.28
CA LEU A 68 -1.33 -23.08 5.23
C LEU A 68 0.02 -22.60 5.75
N ALA A 69 0.60 -21.56 5.15
CA ALA A 69 1.92 -21.04 5.52
C ALA A 69 2.01 -20.65 6.99
N GLY A 70 3.09 -21.04 7.64
CA GLY A 70 3.43 -20.60 8.98
C GLY A 70 3.71 -19.09 9.06
N ARG A 71 3.67 -18.53 10.28
CA ARG A 71 3.91 -17.09 10.49
C ARG A 71 5.34 -16.63 10.16
N GLY A 72 6.28 -17.56 10.09
CA GLY A 72 7.67 -17.29 9.74
C GLY A 72 8.00 -17.46 8.26
N ALA A 73 7.05 -17.93 7.44
CA ALA A 73 7.29 -18.19 6.04
C ALA A 73 7.26 -16.93 5.19
N THR A 74 8.14 -16.89 4.18
CA THR A 74 8.09 -15.93 3.08
C THR A 74 7.05 -16.35 2.04
N VAL A 75 6.69 -15.44 1.13
CA VAL A 75 5.78 -15.76 0.02
C VAL A 75 6.40 -16.81 -0.91
N ALA A 76 7.70 -16.70 -1.17
CA ALA A 76 8.42 -17.65 -2.04
C ALA A 76 8.47 -19.08 -1.46
N GLU A 77 8.55 -19.21 -0.14
CA GLU A 77 8.48 -20.52 0.54
C GLU A 77 7.04 -21.07 0.57
N ALA A 78 6.06 -20.19 0.74
CA ALA A 78 4.66 -20.58 0.88
C ALA A 78 4.01 -20.99 -0.46
N VAL A 79 4.38 -20.32 -1.56
CA VAL A 79 3.78 -20.52 -2.87
C VAL A 79 4.70 -21.40 -3.73
N PRO A 80 4.32 -22.66 -3.96
CA PRO A 80 5.16 -23.57 -4.74
C PRO A 80 5.13 -23.26 -6.24
N GLY A 81 6.24 -23.57 -6.90
CA GLY A 81 6.37 -23.42 -8.36
C GLY A 81 6.82 -22.02 -8.78
N ARG A 82 7.27 -21.91 -10.03
CA ARG A 82 7.74 -20.68 -10.68
C ARG A 82 7.18 -20.56 -12.10
N GLY A 83 6.00 -21.14 -12.33
CA GLY A 83 5.31 -21.17 -13.62
C GLY A 83 4.61 -19.87 -13.99
N ALA A 84 3.62 -19.96 -14.86
CA ALA A 84 2.88 -18.80 -15.38
C ALA A 84 2.12 -18.06 -14.27
N MET A 85 1.52 -18.81 -13.32
CA MET A 85 0.81 -18.18 -12.19
C MET A 85 1.75 -17.41 -11.26
N TRP A 86 2.98 -17.91 -11.05
CA TRP A 86 4.00 -17.19 -10.29
C TRP A 86 4.34 -15.86 -10.95
N ARG A 87 4.81 -15.90 -12.21
CA ARG A 87 5.31 -14.71 -12.93
C ARG A 87 4.25 -13.64 -13.15
N ALA A 88 3.00 -14.04 -13.41
CA ALA A 88 1.95 -13.08 -13.80
C ALA A 88 0.98 -12.73 -12.65
N PHE A 89 1.09 -13.36 -11.49
CA PHE A 89 0.20 -13.09 -10.38
C PHE A 89 0.93 -13.01 -9.03
N TRP A 90 1.59 -14.10 -8.57
CA TRP A 90 2.11 -14.15 -7.20
C TRP A 90 3.27 -13.19 -6.95
N GLU A 91 4.25 -13.17 -7.84
CA GLU A 91 5.43 -12.30 -7.72
C GLU A 91 5.04 -10.81 -7.81
N PRO A 92 4.34 -10.33 -8.87
CA PRO A 92 3.95 -8.93 -8.94
C PRO A 92 2.97 -8.52 -7.85
N MET A 93 2.07 -9.41 -7.41
CA MET A 93 1.16 -9.15 -6.31
C MET A 93 1.91 -9.02 -4.98
N ALA A 94 2.82 -9.95 -4.67
CA ALA A 94 3.60 -9.88 -3.44
C ALA A 94 4.42 -8.59 -3.40
N THR A 95 5.12 -8.29 -4.49
CA THR A 95 5.94 -7.07 -4.61
C THR A 95 5.11 -5.80 -4.44
N ALA A 96 3.95 -5.70 -5.10
CA ALA A 96 3.11 -4.52 -5.03
C ALA A 96 2.41 -4.36 -3.66
N VAL A 97 1.96 -5.46 -3.05
CA VAL A 97 1.18 -5.42 -1.79
C VAL A 97 2.09 -5.31 -0.57
N LEU A 98 3.24 -5.98 -0.59
CA LEU A 98 4.18 -5.99 0.53
C LEU A 98 5.30 -4.96 0.38
N ASN A 99 5.46 -4.36 -0.79
CA ASN A 99 6.63 -3.54 -1.12
C ASN A 99 7.95 -4.29 -0.81
N MET A 100 7.97 -5.58 -1.07
CA MET A 100 9.12 -6.47 -0.84
C MET A 100 9.17 -7.57 -1.90
N PRO A 101 10.36 -8.05 -2.28
CA PRO A 101 10.45 -9.24 -3.11
C PRO A 101 9.81 -10.45 -2.39
N PRO A 102 9.22 -11.40 -3.13
CA PRO A 102 8.54 -12.56 -2.55
C PRO A 102 9.42 -13.42 -1.63
N GLU A 103 10.73 -13.41 -1.86
CA GLU A 103 11.74 -14.14 -1.09
C GLU A 103 11.91 -13.57 0.33
N ALA A 104 11.57 -12.30 0.52
CA ALA A 104 11.66 -11.60 1.80
C ALA A 104 10.29 -11.26 2.41
N GLY A 105 9.27 -11.14 1.58
CA GLY A 105 7.92 -10.70 2.01
C GLY A 105 7.16 -11.76 2.80
N SER A 106 6.44 -11.34 3.85
CA SER A 106 5.67 -12.22 4.75
C SER A 106 4.45 -12.86 4.07
N ALA A 107 4.42 -14.19 4.00
CA ALA A 107 3.26 -14.95 3.55
C ALA A 107 2.02 -14.68 4.42
N ALA A 108 2.19 -14.49 5.73
CA ALA A 108 1.09 -14.22 6.64
C ALA A 108 0.40 -12.87 6.36
N LEU A 109 1.16 -11.82 6.01
CA LEU A 109 0.61 -10.53 5.64
C LEU A 109 -0.09 -10.61 4.27
N LEU A 110 0.52 -11.26 3.27
CA LEU A 110 -0.11 -11.44 1.95
C LEU A 110 -1.41 -12.24 2.07
N ARG A 111 -1.41 -13.30 2.88
CA ARG A 111 -2.64 -14.06 3.21
C ARG A 111 -3.73 -13.15 3.77
N GLY A 112 -3.39 -12.23 4.68
CA GLY A 112 -4.34 -11.27 5.24
C GLY A 112 -4.99 -10.39 4.16
N ALA A 113 -4.22 -9.94 3.18
CA ALA A 113 -4.74 -9.19 2.03
C ALA A 113 -5.64 -10.09 1.15
N LEU A 114 -5.20 -11.32 0.83
CA LEU A 114 -5.94 -12.25 -0.02
C LEU A 114 -7.31 -12.61 0.58
N LEU A 115 -7.37 -12.88 1.89
CA LEU A 115 -8.61 -13.18 2.62
C LEU A 115 -9.63 -12.04 2.59
N ARG A 116 -9.18 -10.79 2.44
CA ARG A 116 -10.05 -9.61 2.40
C ARG A 116 -10.37 -9.12 1.00
N SER A 117 -9.72 -9.66 -0.02
CA SER A 117 -9.91 -9.31 -1.42
C SER A 117 -10.33 -10.52 -2.25
N PHE A 118 -9.41 -11.21 -2.86
CA PHE A 118 -9.68 -12.29 -3.84
C PHE A 118 -10.57 -13.40 -3.31
N LEU A 119 -10.43 -13.79 -2.04
CA LEU A 119 -11.29 -14.82 -1.45
C LEU A 119 -12.70 -14.32 -1.08
N ARG A 120 -12.96 -13.02 -1.24
CA ARG A 120 -14.31 -12.44 -1.12
C ARG A 120 -14.95 -12.18 -2.48
N GLY A 121 -14.25 -12.51 -3.57
CA GLY A 121 -14.75 -12.40 -4.94
C GLY A 121 -14.67 -10.98 -5.51
N ALA A 122 -15.21 -10.83 -6.72
CA ALA A 122 -15.09 -9.63 -7.55
C ALA A 122 -15.48 -8.33 -6.83
N ALA A 123 -16.55 -8.32 -6.06
CA ALA A 123 -17.03 -7.12 -5.37
C ALA A 123 -15.97 -6.51 -4.44
N ALA A 124 -15.14 -7.36 -3.81
CA ALA A 124 -14.07 -6.91 -2.92
C ALA A 124 -12.76 -6.56 -3.64
N CYS A 125 -12.68 -6.83 -4.95
CA CYS A 125 -11.49 -6.60 -5.77
C CYS A 125 -11.66 -5.48 -6.80
N ARG A 126 -12.82 -4.82 -6.87
CA ARG A 126 -13.02 -3.71 -7.81
C ARG A 126 -12.02 -2.59 -7.51
N PRO A 127 -11.25 -2.14 -8.51
CA PRO A 127 -10.33 -1.04 -8.31
C PRO A 127 -11.09 0.24 -7.91
N VAL A 128 -10.53 0.96 -6.94
CA VAL A 128 -11.03 2.26 -6.49
C VAL A 128 -9.94 3.29 -6.76
N LEU A 129 -10.28 4.28 -7.55
CA LEU A 129 -9.38 5.34 -7.97
C LEU A 129 -9.76 6.64 -7.25
N ALA A 130 -8.76 7.47 -6.98
CA ALA A 130 -8.92 8.85 -6.52
C ALA A 130 -8.51 9.77 -7.69
N PRO A 131 -9.44 10.22 -8.53
CA PRO A 131 -9.12 10.99 -9.73
C PRO A 131 -8.30 12.25 -9.45
N GLU A 132 -8.68 13.00 -8.41
CA GLU A 132 -7.99 14.22 -8.02
C GLU A 132 -6.77 13.96 -7.11
N GLY A 133 -6.79 12.87 -6.35
CA GLY A 133 -5.72 12.46 -5.44
C GLY A 133 -6.24 11.84 -4.16
N LEU A 134 -5.34 11.18 -3.44
CA LEU A 134 -5.68 10.58 -2.13
C LEU A 134 -5.77 11.64 -1.03
N GLY A 135 -5.05 12.75 -1.14
CA GLY A 135 -5.12 13.88 -0.23
C GLY A 135 -6.55 14.46 -0.22
N GLU A 136 -7.02 14.81 -1.41
CA GLU A 136 -8.32 15.39 -1.67
C GLU A 136 -9.47 14.44 -1.29
N ALA A 137 -9.29 13.14 -1.53
CA ALA A 137 -10.32 12.14 -1.28
C ALA A 137 -10.40 11.66 0.18
N LEU A 138 -9.31 11.65 0.93
CA LEU A 138 -9.25 11.04 2.26
C LEU A 138 -8.75 11.98 3.35
N VAL A 139 -7.79 12.86 3.07
CA VAL A 139 -7.17 13.70 4.09
C VAL A 139 -7.97 14.98 4.31
N GLU A 140 -8.23 15.74 3.25
CA GLU A 140 -8.97 17.01 3.38
C GLU A 140 -10.37 16.85 3.97
N PRO A 141 -11.21 15.86 3.57
CA PRO A 141 -12.48 15.63 4.21
C PRO A 141 -12.36 15.26 5.69
N ALA A 142 -11.31 14.51 6.07
CA ALA A 142 -11.08 14.16 7.46
C ALA A 142 -10.68 15.40 8.29
N VAL A 143 -9.84 16.26 7.75
CA VAL A 143 -9.45 17.52 8.39
C VAL A 143 -10.68 18.41 8.59
N ARG A 144 -11.51 18.59 7.56
CA ARG A 144 -12.75 19.36 7.68
C ARG A 144 -13.65 18.82 8.78
N ALA A 145 -13.90 17.50 8.77
CA ALA A 145 -14.75 16.87 9.78
C ALA A 145 -14.22 17.05 11.21
N LEU A 146 -12.89 17.08 11.40
CA LEU A 146 -12.28 17.35 12.71
C LEU A 146 -12.49 18.80 13.13
N LEU A 147 -12.25 19.77 12.24
CA LEU A 147 -12.41 21.19 12.52
C LEU A 147 -13.89 21.55 12.78
N ASP A 148 -14.81 21.03 11.98
CA ASP A 148 -16.27 21.20 12.16
C ASP A 148 -16.76 20.60 13.49
N GLY A 149 -16.08 19.53 13.95
CA GLY A 149 -16.29 18.91 15.26
C GLY A 149 -15.62 19.64 16.42
N GLY A 150 -15.01 20.80 16.20
CA GLY A 150 -14.37 21.64 17.23
C GLY A 150 -12.96 21.15 17.62
N ALA A 151 -12.33 20.28 16.83
CA ALA A 151 -10.96 19.88 17.09
C ALA A 151 -9.96 20.97 16.68
N GLU A 152 -8.87 21.11 17.43
CA GLU A 152 -7.74 21.96 17.08
C GLU A 152 -6.75 21.20 16.21
N LEU A 153 -6.33 21.78 15.09
CA LEU A 153 -5.26 21.23 14.24
C LEU A 153 -4.03 22.14 14.31
N ARG A 154 -2.92 21.59 14.81
CA ARG A 154 -1.62 22.26 14.83
C ARG A 154 -0.69 21.65 13.80
N LEU A 155 -0.41 22.36 12.75
CA LEU A 155 0.61 22.00 11.75
C LEU A 155 1.96 22.55 12.18
N ARG A 156 3.05 21.91 11.73
CA ARG A 156 4.44 22.27 12.06
C ARG A 156 4.74 22.26 13.55
N ALA A 157 3.99 21.48 14.34
CA ALA A 157 4.12 21.31 15.77
C ALA A 157 4.68 19.91 16.09
N PRO A 158 5.98 19.65 15.86
CA PRO A 158 6.55 18.33 16.06
C PRO A 158 6.57 17.97 17.55
N VAL A 159 6.20 16.74 17.85
CA VAL A 159 6.38 16.15 19.19
C VAL A 159 7.76 15.47 19.21
N ALA A 160 8.68 16.04 20.00
CA ALA A 160 10.05 15.56 20.14
C ALA A 160 10.25 14.56 21.29
N GLY A 161 9.32 14.53 22.27
CA GLY A 161 9.44 13.65 23.41
C GLY A 161 8.11 13.45 24.15
N LEU A 162 8.11 12.48 25.05
CA LEU A 162 6.98 12.11 25.90
C LEU A 162 7.45 12.13 27.36
N ALA A 163 6.76 12.87 28.23
CA ALA A 163 7.01 12.86 29.67
C ALA A 163 6.11 11.80 30.34
N LEU A 164 6.71 10.90 31.10
CA LEU A 164 6.04 9.81 31.82
C LEU A 164 6.07 10.09 33.33
N GLU A 165 4.93 9.93 33.99
CA GLU A 165 4.77 10.01 35.41
C GLU A 165 3.76 8.94 35.87
N GLY A 166 4.10 8.13 36.89
CA GLY A 166 3.20 7.11 37.41
C GLY A 166 2.64 6.10 36.40
N GLY A 167 3.41 5.73 35.38
CA GLY A 167 2.98 4.78 34.34
C GLY A 167 2.01 5.36 33.31
N ARG A 168 1.84 6.69 33.26
CA ARG A 168 1.03 7.45 32.30
C ARG A 168 1.88 8.52 31.61
N LEU A 169 1.44 8.97 30.45
CA LEU A 169 1.95 10.19 29.83
C LEU A 169 1.36 11.40 30.59
N ALA A 170 2.25 12.27 31.08
CA ALA A 170 1.92 13.51 31.77
C ALA A 170 2.03 14.72 30.84
N ALA A 171 2.85 14.63 29.78
CA ALA A 171 2.93 15.71 28.79
C ALA A 171 3.51 15.23 27.45
N LEU A 172 3.25 16.02 26.41
CA LEU A 172 3.97 16.00 25.12
C LEU A 172 5.01 17.12 25.15
N LEU A 173 6.21 16.83 24.64
CA LEU A 173 7.33 17.78 24.59
C LEU A 173 7.62 18.14 23.13
N GLY A 174 7.72 19.42 22.84
CA GLY A 174 8.04 19.94 21.52
C GLY A 174 8.87 21.21 21.60
N PRO A 175 9.33 21.77 20.46
CA PRO A 175 10.10 23.02 20.42
C PRO A 175 9.34 24.22 21.02
N GLU A 176 8.01 24.21 20.92
CA GLU A 176 7.13 25.26 21.47
C GLU A 176 6.84 25.10 22.96
N GLY A 177 7.42 24.09 23.61
CA GLY A 177 7.28 23.82 25.02
C GLY A 177 6.58 22.52 25.38
N ARG A 178 5.98 22.51 26.55
CA ARG A 178 5.31 21.35 27.16
C ARG A 178 3.78 21.48 27.04
N VAL A 179 3.13 20.48 26.43
CA VAL A 179 1.67 20.34 26.45
C VAL A 179 1.31 19.36 27.58
N ALA A 180 0.79 19.87 28.69
CA ALA A 180 0.40 19.05 29.84
C ALA A 180 -0.85 18.21 29.51
N LEU A 181 -0.91 16.99 30.04
CA LEU A 181 -2.01 16.05 29.90
C LEU A 181 -2.75 15.87 31.22
N GLY A 182 -4.06 16.01 31.19
CA GLY A 182 -4.93 15.80 32.34
C GLY A 182 -5.22 14.30 32.58
N PRO A 183 -5.90 13.98 33.69
CA PRO A 183 -6.20 12.59 34.06
C PRO A 183 -7.06 11.82 33.05
N ARG A 184 -7.89 12.52 32.28
CA ARG A 184 -8.78 11.93 31.26
C ARG A 184 -8.23 11.98 29.86
N ASP A 185 -7.06 12.61 29.65
CA ASP A 185 -6.48 12.73 28.32
C ASP A 185 -5.84 11.40 27.89
N ALA A 186 -6.04 11.08 26.63
CA ALA A 186 -5.39 9.96 25.95
C ALA A 186 -4.60 10.48 24.74
N VAL A 187 -3.46 9.86 24.49
CA VAL A 187 -2.59 10.17 23.36
C VAL A 187 -2.67 9.04 22.33
N VAL A 188 -2.93 9.39 21.08
CA VAL A 188 -2.84 8.45 19.97
C VAL A 188 -1.64 8.87 19.09
N LEU A 189 -0.60 8.03 19.05
CA LEU A 189 0.51 8.22 18.12
C LEU A 189 0.22 7.50 16.80
N ALA A 190 -0.02 8.27 15.75
CA ALA A 190 -0.29 7.77 14.39
C ALA A 190 0.87 8.16 13.48
N LEU A 191 2.05 7.60 13.74
CA LEU A 191 3.31 7.96 13.11
C LEU A 191 3.87 6.80 12.28
N PRO A 192 4.70 7.08 11.25
CA PRO A 192 5.49 6.06 10.58
C PRO A 192 6.36 5.28 11.58
N ALA A 193 6.54 3.98 11.34
CA ALA A 193 7.28 3.10 12.26
C ALA A 193 8.65 3.64 12.70
N PRO A 194 9.51 4.21 11.82
CA PRO A 194 10.79 4.76 12.25
C PRO A 194 10.69 5.93 13.24
N ALA A 195 9.61 6.72 13.18
CA ALA A 195 9.40 7.84 14.08
C ALA A 195 8.91 7.42 15.48
N LEU A 196 8.41 6.20 15.62
CA LEU A 196 7.94 5.68 16.93
C LEU A 196 9.10 5.30 17.86
N ALA A 197 10.20 4.76 17.31
CA ALA A 197 11.31 4.23 18.11
C ALA A 197 11.89 5.27 19.10
N PRO A 198 12.27 6.49 18.66
CA PRO A 198 12.83 7.48 19.56
C PRO A 198 11.81 7.97 20.61
N LEU A 199 10.53 8.08 20.25
CA LEU A 199 9.49 8.53 21.18
C LEU A 199 9.14 7.48 22.23
N LEU A 200 9.21 6.20 21.88
CA LEU A 200 8.86 5.10 22.79
C LEU A 200 10.06 4.57 23.57
N GLY A 201 11.29 4.98 23.24
CA GLY A 201 12.52 4.40 23.82
C GLY A 201 12.63 2.89 23.60
N ARG A 202 12.07 2.37 22.50
CA ARG A 202 11.96 0.94 22.20
C ARG A 202 12.21 0.70 20.72
N PRO A 203 12.74 -0.46 20.32
CA PRO A 203 12.84 -0.82 18.91
C PRO A 203 11.47 -0.75 18.22
N ALA A 204 11.42 -0.14 17.06
CA ALA A 204 10.30 -0.19 16.13
C ALA A 204 10.72 -1.02 14.90
N PRO A 205 9.76 -1.50 14.10
CA PRO A 205 10.10 -2.12 12.83
C PRO A 205 11.04 -1.24 12.00
N ALA A 206 12.04 -1.84 11.39
CA ALA A 206 12.89 -1.14 10.46
C ALA A 206 12.05 -0.54 9.30
N ALA A 207 12.57 0.47 8.64
CA ALA A 207 12.01 0.96 7.40
C ALA A 207 12.11 -0.15 6.34
N GLY A 208 11.04 -0.38 5.60
CA GLY A 208 11.04 -1.24 4.43
C GLY A 208 11.66 -0.54 3.21
N PRO A 209 11.66 -1.20 2.07
CA PRO A 209 12.18 -0.65 0.83
C PRO A 209 11.49 0.63 0.39
N SER A 210 12.19 1.41 -0.44
CA SER A 210 11.62 2.60 -1.08
C SER A 210 10.60 2.21 -2.15
N ILE A 211 9.68 3.14 -2.42
CA ILE A 211 8.86 3.13 -3.63
C ILE A 211 9.32 4.27 -4.53
N LEU A 212 9.51 3.98 -5.82
CA LEU A 212 9.72 5.01 -6.84
C LEU A 212 8.42 5.26 -7.59
N ASN A 213 8.09 6.53 -7.77
CA ASN A 213 7.00 6.97 -8.63
C ASN A 213 7.56 7.91 -9.69
N ALA A 214 7.44 7.51 -10.96
CA ALA A 214 7.73 8.35 -12.09
C ALA A 214 6.41 8.90 -12.66
N HIS A 215 6.28 10.21 -12.71
CA HIS A 215 5.12 10.90 -13.26
C HIS A 215 5.51 11.54 -14.58
N PHE A 216 4.79 11.20 -15.63
CA PHE A 216 5.01 11.69 -16.98
C PHE A 216 3.77 12.46 -17.45
N ARG A 217 3.91 13.77 -17.65
CA ARG A 217 2.87 14.55 -18.31
C ARG A 217 2.99 14.32 -19.82
N VAL A 218 1.90 13.98 -20.45
CA VAL A 218 1.86 13.66 -21.89
C VAL A 218 0.80 14.50 -22.59
N ALA A 219 0.81 14.49 -23.93
CA ALA A 219 -0.28 15.10 -24.67
C ALA A 219 -1.63 14.45 -24.32
N PRO A 220 -2.73 15.22 -24.18
CA PRO A 220 -4.03 14.70 -23.77
C PRO A 220 -4.49 13.47 -24.55
N ALA A 221 -4.33 13.48 -25.87
CA ALA A 221 -4.70 12.35 -26.73
C ALA A 221 -3.95 11.04 -26.39
N LEU A 222 -2.67 11.13 -25.97
CA LEU A 222 -1.91 9.96 -25.51
C LEU A 222 -2.40 9.47 -24.14
N ALA A 223 -2.76 10.41 -23.26
CA ALA A 223 -3.30 10.03 -21.96
C ALA A 223 -4.67 9.35 -22.10
N GLU A 224 -5.55 9.87 -22.94
CA GLU A 224 -6.90 9.32 -23.18
C GLU A 224 -6.87 7.88 -23.71
N ALA A 225 -5.86 7.54 -24.54
CA ALA A 225 -5.66 6.19 -25.06
C ALA A 225 -5.20 5.18 -23.97
N ALA A 226 -4.65 5.66 -22.84
CA ALA A 226 -4.20 4.79 -21.77
C ALA A 226 -5.38 4.35 -20.87
N PRO A 227 -5.42 3.07 -20.42
CA PRO A 227 -6.41 2.63 -19.44
C PRO A 227 -6.19 3.34 -18.09
N PRO A 228 -7.22 3.41 -17.24
CA PRO A 228 -7.09 4.04 -15.91
C PRO A 228 -6.02 3.41 -15.03
N LEU A 229 -5.79 2.10 -15.21
CA LEU A 229 -4.70 1.34 -14.58
C LEU A 229 -4.21 0.24 -15.52
N LEU A 230 -2.93 -0.07 -15.45
CA LEU A 230 -2.30 -1.14 -16.22
C LEU A 230 -1.21 -1.80 -15.39
N GLY A 231 -1.30 -3.12 -15.20
CA GLY A 231 -0.22 -3.92 -14.63
C GLY A 231 0.90 -4.12 -15.64
N LEU A 232 2.14 -4.04 -15.20
CA LEU A 232 3.33 -4.23 -16.03
C LEU A 232 4.08 -5.47 -15.53
N LEU A 233 4.44 -6.36 -16.44
CA LEU A 233 5.21 -7.56 -16.17
C LEU A 233 6.53 -7.54 -16.94
N GLY A 234 7.56 -8.14 -16.38
CA GLY A 234 8.86 -8.29 -17.04
C GLY A 234 9.67 -6.99 -17.18
N GLY A 235 9.32 -5.95 -16.41
CA GLY A 235 10.03 -4.68 -16.33
C GLY A 235 10.39 -4.29 -14.90
N ALA A 236 10.85 -3.05 -14.72
CA ALA A 236 11.13 -2.47 -13.41
C ALA A 236 9.84 -2.08 -12.68
N ALA A 237 8.86 -1.57 -13.41
CA ALA A 237 7.59 -1.09 -12.87
C ALA A 237 6.55 -2.22 -12.76
N GLN A 238 5.70 -2.15 -11.72
CA GLN A 238 4.57 -3.07 -11.55
C GLN A 238 3.25 -2.47 -12.03
N TRP A 239 3.08 -1.15 -11.91
CA TRP A 239 1.82 -0.50 -12.22
C TRP A 239 2.01 0.82 -12.95
N LEU A 240 1.09 1.09 -13.86
CA LEU A 240 0.87 2.39 -14.48
C LEU A 240 -0.55 2.84 -14.17
N PHE A 241 -0.70 4.09 -13.73
CA PHE A 241 -1.98 4.74 -13.47
C PHE A 241 -2.11 6.01 -14.30
N ARG A 242 -3.29 6.25 -14.84
CA ARG A 242 -3.63 7.49 -15.54
C ARG A 242 -4.45 8.42 -14.62
N ARG A 243 -4.04 9.67 -14.54
CA ARG A 243 -4.79 10.78 -13.93
C ARG A 243 -4.70 12.02 -14.82
N GLY A 244 -5.82 12.40 -15.46
CA GLY A 244 -5.81 13.47 -16.44
C GLY A 244 -4.81 13.20 -17.56
N ASP A 245 -3.89 14.13 -17.77
CA ASP A 245 -2.78 14.08 -18.73
C ASP A 245 -1.48 13.48 -18.13
N VAL A 246 -1.54 12.92 -16.93
CA VAL A 246 -0.38 12.33 -16.25
C VAL A 246 -0.47 10.81 -16.22
N LEU A 247 0.58 10.15 -16.72
CA LEU A 247 0.84 8.73 -16.55
C LEU A 247 1.82 8.55 -15.39
N SER A 248 1.38 7.85 -14.35
CA SER A 248 2.18 7.59 -13.14
C SER A 248 2.61 6.14 -13.11
N VAL A 249 3.90 5.89 -13.08
CA VAL A 249 4.52 4.56 -13.04
C VAL A 249 5.06 4.30 -11.65
N THR A 250 4.70 3.17 -11.04
CA THR A 250 5.13 2.80 -9.68
C THR A 250 6.07 1.60 -9.70
N VAL A 251 7.19 1.75 -9.00
CA VAL A 251 8.18 0.70 -8.74
C VAL A 251 8.21 0.43 -7.24
N SER A 252 7.67 -0.70 -6.83
CA SER A 252 7.77 -1.20 -5.46
C SER A 252 9.09 -1.94 -5.26
N ALA A 253 9.54 -2.07 -4.01
CA ALA A 253 10.81 -2.69 -3.65
C ALA A 253 11.97 -2.14 -4.49
N ALA A 254 12.09 -0.81 -4.57
CA ALA A 254 12.93 -0.12 -5.54
C ALA A 254 14.41 -0.53 -5.48
N GLU A 255 14.91 -0.91 -4.31
CA GLU A 255 16.28 -1.37 -4.10
C GLU A 255 16.57 -2.73 -4.78
N SER A 256 15.53 -3.52 -5.01
CA SER A 256 15.62 -4.83 -5.70
C SER A 256 15.20 -4.74 -7.17
N SER A 257 14.89 -3.54 -7.68
CA SER A 257 14.40 -3.36 -9.05
C SER A 257 15.53 -3.09 -10.05
N PRO A 258 15.30 -3.31 -11.36
CA PRO A 258 16.27 -2.98 -12.40
C PRO A 258 16.65 -1.49 -12.52
N VAL A 259 15.94 -0.59 -11.81
CA VAL A 259 16.29 0.84 -11.73
C VAL A 259 16.99 1.21 -10.43
N ALA A 260 17.33 0.21 -9.59
CA ALA A 260 18.10 0.42 -8.38
C ALA A 260 19.47 1.02 -8.73
N GLY A 261 19.84 2.12 -8.04
CA GLY A 261 21.15 2.75 -8.24
C GLY A 261 21.33 3.53 -9.55
N LEU A 262 20.35 3.55 -10.45
CA LEU A 262 20.45 4.37 -11.65
C LEU A 262 20.38 5.87 -11.31
N PRO A 263 21.13 6.73 -12.03
CA PRO A 263 20.91 8.15 -12.02
C PRO A 263 19.46 8.50 -12.36
N ARG A 264 18.98 9.65 -11.87
CA ARG A 264 17.58 10.06 -12.01
C ARG A 264 17.08 10.04 -13.45
N GLU A 265 17.86 10.61 -14.36
CA GLU A 265 17.52 10.71 -15.79
C GLU A 265 17.44 9.31 -16.41
N ALA A 266 18.42 8.46 -16.16
CA ALA A 266 18.44 7.08 -16.67
C ALA A 266 17.27 6.25 -16.12
N ALA A 267 16.88 6.45 -14.87
CA ALA A 267 15.71 5.81 -14.29
C ALA A 267 14.40 6.32 -14.96
N LEU A 268 14.28 7.63 -15.21
CA LEU A 268 13.14 8.20 -15.93
C LEU A 268 13.04 7.67 -17.37
N ASP A 269 14.15 7.66 -18.10
CA ASP A 269 14.20 7.15 -19.49
C ASP A 269 13.81 5.66 -19.53
N ARG A 270 14.32 4.87 -18.61
CA ARG A 270 13.97 3.44 -18.51
C ARG A 270 12.48 3.26 -18.23
N LEU A 271 11.92 3.96 -17.25
CA LEU A 271 10.52 3.83 -16.87
C LEU A 271 9.58 4.38 -17.93
N TRP A 272 9.97 5.45 -18.65
CA TRP A 272 9.23 5.93 -19.80
C TRP A 272 9.23 4.91 -20.94
N SER A 273 10.39 4.34 -21.26
CA SER A 273 10.50 3.31 -22.29
C SER A 273 9.59 2.11 -22.01
N GLU A 274 9.50 1.66 -20.75
CA GLU A 274 8.59 0.59 -20.36
C GLU A 274 7.12 0.99 -20.51
N ALA A 275 6.75 2.20 -20.07
CA ALA A 275 5.39 2.73 -20.21
C ALA A 275 5.00 2.90 -21.69
N ALA A 276 5.87 3.48 -22.51
CA ALA A 276 5.65 3.70 -23.93
C ALA A 276 5.47 2.37 -24.69
N ARG A 277 6.29 1.36 -24.38
CA ARG A 277 6.13 0.00 -24.94
C ARG A 277 4.81 -0.64 -24.54
N ALA A 278 4.46 -0.57 -23.24
CA ALA A 278 3.21 -1.14 -22.73
C ALA A 278 1.96 -0.53 -23.38
N LEU A 279 2.01 0.77 -23.63
CA LEU A 279 0.91 1.54 -24.23
C LEU A 279 1.02 1.66 -25.76
N ARG A 280 2.07 1.11 -26.37
CA ARG A 280 2.34 1.17 -27.82
C ARG A 280 2.39 2.60 -28.39
N LEU A 281 3.06 3.50 -27.63
CA LEU A 281 3.13 4.92 -27.99
C LEU A 281 4.21 5.25 -29.02
N GLY A 282 4.95 4.26 -29.54
CA GLY A 282 6.04 4.47 -30.51
C GLY A 282 7.13 5.39 -29.91
N ASP A 283 7.53 6.39 -30.71
CA ASP A 283 8.59 7.34 -30.35
C ASP A 283 8.08 8.55 -29.55
N ALA A 284 6.84 8.51 -29.04
CA ALA A 284 6.28 9.59 -28.25
C ALA A 284 7.16 9.88 -27.01
N ARG A 285 7.23 11.17 -26.65
CA ARG A 285 7.98 11.66 -25.51
C ARG A 285 7.06 12.36 -24.52
N PRO A 286 7.35 12.31 -23.21
CA PRO A 286 6.59 13.08 -22.25
C PRO A 286 6.90 14.57 -22.38
N LEU A 287 5.91 15.41 -22.12
CA LEU A 287 6.06 16.88 -22.08
C LEU A 287 6.85 17.32 -20.84
N ALA A 288 6.73 16.56 -19.74
CA ALA A 288 7.49 16.74 -18.52
C ALA A 288 7.57 15.41 -17.76
N ALA A 289 8.62 15.26 -16.96
CA ALA A 289 8.82 14.07 -16.15
C ALA A 289 9.30 14.44 -14.75
N ARG A 290 8.81 13.68 -13.74
CA ARG A 290 9.24 13.82 -12.35
C ARG A 290 9.41 12.44 -11.71
N LEU A 291 10.56 12.22 -11.05
CA LEU A 291 10.82 11.03 -10.25
C LEU A 291 10.75 11.38 -8.77
N LEU A 292 9.94 10.66 -8.03
CA LEU A 292 9.84 10.74 -6.58
C LEU A 292 10.31 9.41 -5.97
N ARG A 293 11.14 9.49 -4.93
CA ARG A 293 11.53 8.34 -4.12
C ARG A 293 10.98 8.51 -2.71
N GLU A 294 10.05 7.65 -2.35
CA GLU A 294 9.56 7.56 -0.98
C GLU A 294 10.42 6.55 -0.22
N ARG A 295 11.31 7.06 0.62
CA ARG A 295 12.21 6.24 1.44
C ARG A 295 11.44 5.69 2.64
N GLY A 296 11.61 4.38 2.92
CA GLY A 296 10.86 3.74 4.01
C GLY A 296 9.34 3.87 3.81
N ALA A 297 8.89 3.69 2.56
CA ALA A 297 7.50 3.84 2.16
C ALA A 297 6.53 2.95 2.96
N THR A 298 7.05 1.85 3.47
CA THR A 298 6.36 0.91 4.38
C THR A 298 7.29 0.56 5.55
N PRO A 299 6.78 0.07 6.69
CA PRO A 299 7.62 -0.68 7.61
C PRO A 299 8.14 -1.95 6.93
N ASP A 300 9.17 -2.56 7.49
CA ASP A 300 9.62 -3.89 7.06
C ASP A 300 8.44 -4.88 7.13
N GLN A 301 8.15 -5.51 6.01
CA GLN A 301 7.05 -6.47 5.86
C GLN A 301 7.55 -7.91 5.66
N SER A 302 8.80 -8.19 6.05
CA SER A 302 9.31 -9.53 6.24
C SER A 302 8.55 -10.25 7.37
N PRO A 303 8.68 -11.58 7.51
CA PRO A 303 8.14 -12.31 8.66
C PRO A 303 8.66 -11.76 10.00
N GLU A 304 9.90 -11.31 10.05
CA GLU A 304 10.50 -10.72 11.24
C GLU A 304 9.94 -9.32 11.51
N GLY A 305 9.93 -8.44 10.50
CA GLY A 305 9.35 -7.11 10.60
C GLY A 305 7.87 -7.13 11.00
N ALA A 306 7.10 -8.09 10.47
CA ALA A 306 5.70 -8.30 10.87
C ALA A 306 5.54 -8.67 12.36
N ARG A 307 6.46 -9.47 12.91
CA ARG A 307 6.50 -9.81 14.35
C ARG A 307 6.93 -8.62 15.21
N ALA A 308 7.85 -7.80 14.71
CA ALA A 308 8.38 -6.63 15.42
C ALA A 308 7.36 -5.47 15.54
N ARG A 309 6.24 -5.49 14.80
CA ARG A 309 5.21 -4.45 14.90
C ARG A 309 4.71 -4.32 16.34
N PRO A 310 4.67 -3.09 16.90
CA PRO A 310 4.23 -2.87 18.28
C PRO A 310 2.73 -3.15 18.43
N PRO A 311 2.27 -3.54 19.62
CA PRO A 311 0.85 -3.63 19.94
C PRO A 311 0.21 -2.24 19.98
N ALA A 312 -1.11 -2.17 19.83
CA ALA A 312 -1.84 -0.89 19.92
C ALA A 312 -1.70 -0.21 21.30
N ARG A 313 -1.50 -0.95 22.38
CA ARG A 313 -1.16 -0.43 23.72
C ARG A 313 0.29 -0.79 24.04
N PRO A 314 1.25 0.15 23.90
CA PRO A 314 2.68 -0.16 24.02
C PRO A 314 3.20 -0.13 25.47
N GLY A 315 2.42 0.33 26.42
CA GLY A 315 2.82 0.41 27.85
C GLY A 315 2.04 1.45 28.63
N PRO A 316 2.29 2.76 28.51
CA PRO A 316 1.61 3.78 29.27
C PRO A 316 0.08 3.69 29.16
N ALA A 317 -0.63 3.85 30.29
CA ALA A 317 -2.06 3.57 30.40
C ALA A 317 -2.93 4.42 29.44
N ASN A 318 -2.50 5.65 29.15
CA ASN A 318 -3.19 6.60 28.27
C ASN A 318 -2.54 6.75 26.89
N LEU A 319 -1.66 5.81 26.48
CA LEU A 319 -1.01 5.82 25.17
C LEU A 319 -1.56 4.71 24.29
N VAL A 320 -1.95 5.08 23.09
CA VAL A 320 -2.39 4.15 22.04
C VAL A 320 -1.62 4.44 20.75
N LEU A 321 -1.29 3.40 20.00
CA LEU A 321 -0.68 3.51 18.68
C LEU A 321 -1.70 3.25 17.59
N ALA A 322 -1.60 3.99 16.50
CA ALA A 322 -2.36 3.82 15.27
C ALA A 322 -1.45 3.83 14.05
N GLY A 323 -1.94 3.32 12.94
CA GLY A 323 -1.22 3.26 11.66
C GLY A 323 -1.04 1.84 11.15
N ASP A 324 -0.50 1.74 9.96
CA ASP A 324 -0.22 0.48 9.26
C ASP A 324 1.00 -0.27 9.81
N GLY A 325 1.87 0.44 10.56
CA GLY A 325 3.00 -0.13 11.28
C GLY A 325 2.63 -0.79 12.62
N VAL A 326 1.38 -0.71 13.08
CA VAL A 326 0.89 -1.36 14.29
C VAL A 326 0.53 -2.82 14.01
N ARG A 327 0.74 -3.70 14.99
CA ARG A 327 0.46 -5.13 14.87
C ARG A 327 -0.97 -5.41 14.41
N GLY A 328 -1.09 -6.10 13.30
CA GLY A 328 -2.35 -6.48 12.67
C GLY A 328 -2.15 -7.57 11.61
N PRO A 329 -3.25 -8.12 11.08
CA PRO A 329 -3.21 -9.20 10.10
C PRO A 329 -2.97 -8.73 8.65
N LEU A 330 -2.93 -7.40 8.43
CA LEU A 330 -2.82 -6.83 7.10
C LEU A 330 -1.42 -6.29 6.82
N PRO A 331 -1.00 -6.27 5.56
CA PRO A 331 0.16 -5.53 5.14
C PRO A 331 -0.03 -4.03 5.35
N ALA A 332 1.04 -3.25 5.19
CA ALA A 332 1.01 -1.79 5.26
C ALA A 332 0.17 -1.24 4.10
N THR A 333 -1.06 -0.89 4.40
CA THR A 333 -2.07 -0.43 3.44
C THR A 333 -2.97 0.61 4.07
N LEU A 334 -3.65 1.40 3.24
CA LEU A 334 -4.68 2.34 3.70
C LEU A 334 -5.78 1.65 4.54
N GLU A 335 -6.17 0.42 4.17
CA GLU A 335 -7.15 -0.35 4.96
C GLU A 335 -6.61 -0.71 6.34
N ALA A 336 -5.33 -1.12 6.43
CA ALA A 336 -4.69 -1.41 7.72
C ALA A 336 -4.65 -0.15 8.61
N ALA A 337 -4.27 0.99 8.05
CA ALA A 337 -4.22 2.27 8.77
C ALA A 337 -5.60 2.69 9.28
N VAL A 338 -6.64 2.63 8.45
CA VAL A 338 -8.02 2.98 8.85
C VAL A 338 -8.55 2.06 9.96
N LEU A 339 -8.33 0.74 9.84
CA LEU A 339 -8.76 -0.21 10.85
C LEU A 339 -7.99 -0.02 12.17
N SER A 340 -6.70 0.28 12.08
CA SER A 340 -5.87 0.60 13.24
C SER A 340 -6.33 1.87 13.94
N GLY A 341 -6.61 2.94 13.18
CA GLY A 341 -7.13 4.20 13.71
C GLY A 341 -8.49 4.02 14.42
N ARG A 342 -9.41 3.25 13.82
CA ARG A 342 -10.71 2.93 14.46
C ARG A 342 -10.54 2.13 15.76
N ARG A 343 -9.57 1.20 15.79
CA ARG A 343 -9.24 0.46 17.03
C ARG A 343 -8.65 1.41 18.06
N ALA A 344 -7.72 2.27 17.67
CA ALA A 344 -7.08 3.23 18.55
C ALA A 344 -8.09 4.18 19.19
N ALA A 345 -9.03 4.70 18.40
CA ALA A 345 -10.10 5.57 18.92
C ALA A 345 -10.95 4.87 19.99
N ARG A 346 -11.37 3.60 19.77
CA ARG A 346 -12.10 2.83 20.79
C ARG A 346 -11.28 2.64 22.05
N LEU A 347 -10.00 2.27 21.92
CA LEU A 347 -9.11 2.07 23.05
C LEU A 347 -8.86 3.36 23.83
N ALA A 348 -8.73 4.50 23.15
CA ALA A 348 -8.57 5.81 23.79
C ALA A 348 -9.83 6.24 24.57
N LEU A 349 -11.01 5.85 24.09
CA LEU A 349 -12.29 6.11 24.74
C LEU A 349 -12.68 5.07 25.82
N GLY A 350 -11.79 4.11 26.12
CA GLY A 350 -12.07 3.06 27.10
C GLY A 350 -13.09 2.00 26.63
N ARG A 351 -13.26 1.84 25.30
CA ARG A 351 -14.24 0.92 24.70
C ARG A 351 -13.57 -0.24 23.97
#